data_22c8ede5236f8bc89ea711f965311a1c
#
_entry.id   22c8ede5236f8bc89ea711f965311a1c
#
_cell.length_a   1.000
_cell.length_b   1.000
_cell.length_c   1.000
_cell.angle_alpha   90.00
_cell.angle_beta   90.00
_cell.angle_gamma   90.00
#
_symmetry.space_group_name_H-M   'P 1'
#
loop_
_entity.id
_entity.type
_entity.pdbx_description
1 polymer ?
#
loop_
_entity_poly.entity_id
_entity_poly.type
_entity_poly.pdbx_seq_one_letter_code
_entity_poly.pdbx_strand_id
1 'polypeptide(L)'
;SAQEQQARDRDQANAANAAQLEQRCSALSVPARTVTAIDHSQGLINYIADHARLHDVLITGSRRSGPLSDRIMAENLLFETGRPLLVVPEAHDGQFAARRIVAAWDNSRNAARALGDALALLPQIEDVVLLTVGDEKTIRSTLDQADLVASIARRGIAASVEQRSLNGRKIGEALQDAAIELDADLLVMGGCGHSRLRDFLLGGATISVLDNPRLPVLLSH
;
A
#
# COMPACT_ATOMS: atom_id res chain seq x y z
N SER A 1 -28.86 -20.91 -17.88
CA SER A 1 -29.07 -19.46 -18.19
C SER A 1 -27.72 -18.77 -18.43
N ALA A 2 -27.72 -17.57 -19.01
CA ALA A 2 -26.48 -16.78 -19.17
C ALA A 2 -25.78 -16.51 -17.83
N GLN A 3 -26.53 -16.29 -16.77
CA GLN A 3 -26.01 -16.10 -15.41
C GLN A 3 -25.32 -17.34 -14.85
N GLU A 4 -25.85 -18.53 -15.09
CA GLU A 4 -25.22 -19.79 -14.66
C GLU A 4 -23.91 -20.04 -15.41
N GLN A 5 -23.88 -19.71 -16.71
CA GLN A 5 -22.64 -19.84 -17.49
C GLN A 5 -21.58 -18.88 -16.96
N GLN A 6 -21.94 -17.62 -16.73
CA GLN A 6 -21.02 -16.61 -16.16
C GLN A 6 -20.51 -17.01 -14.77
N ALA A 7 -21.35 -17.62 -13.93
CA ALA A 7 -20.93 -18.14 -12.61
C ALA A 7 -19.90 -19.27 -12.76
N ARG A 8 -20.16 -20.24 -13.67
CA ARG A 8 -19.22 -21.36 -13.93
C ARG A 8 -17.88 -20.87 -14.48
N ASP A 9 -17.91 -19.93 -15.42
CA ASP A 9 -16.68 -19.36 -16.02
C ASP A 9 -15.83 -18.64 -14.95
N ARG A 10 -16.49 -17.89 -14.05
CA ARG A 10 -15.82 -17.26 -12.92
C ARG A 10 -15.21 -18.28 -11.95
N ASP A 11 -15.96 -19.34 -11.59
CA ASP A 11 -15.49 -20.36 -10.66
C ASP A 11 -14.30 -21.13 -11.25
N GLN A 12 -14.35 -21.39 -12.56
CA GLN A 12 -13.25 -22.03 -13.28
C GLN A 12 -12.00 -21.13 -13.33
N ALA A 13 -12.18 -19.81 -13.58
CA ALA A 13 -11.09 -18.84 -13.56
C ALA A 13 -10.46 -18.72 -12.16
N ASN A 14 -11.29 -18.68 -11.11
CA ASN A 14 -10.81 -18.64 -9.73
C ASN A 14 -10.00 -19.90 -9.37
N ALA A 15 -10.48 -21.07 -9.74
CA ALA A 15 -9.77 -22.34 -9.50
C ALA A 15 -8.43 -22.40 -10.24
N ALA A 16 -8.38 -21.91 -11.49
CA ALA A 16 -7.14 -21.82 -12.27
C ALA A 16 -6.13 -20.86 -11.64
N ASN A 17 -6.57 -19.69 -11.20
CA ASN A 17 -5.73 -18.72 -10.51
C ASN A 17 -5.17 -19.27 -9.18
N ALA A 18 -6.01 -19.96 -8.41
CA ALA A 18 -5.62 -20.62 -7.17
C ALA A 18 -4.52 -21.67 -7.42
N ALA A 19 -4.74 -22.56 -8.38
CA ALA A 19 -3.77 -23.58 -8.74
C ALA A 19 -2.42 -22.98 -9.22
N GLN A 20 -2.48 -21.92 -10.01
CA GLN A 20 -1.28 -21.21 -10.47
C GLN A 20 -0.49 -20.59 -9.31
N LEU A 21 -1.19 -19.97 -8.36
CA LEU A 21 -0.56 -19.41 -7.16
C LEU A 21 0.11 -20.49 -6.32
N GLU A 22 -0.59 -21.58 -6.03
CA GLU A 22 -0.06 -22.69 -5.26
C GLU A 22 1.16 -23.32 -5.93
N GLN A 23 1.13 -23.49 -7.25
CA GLN A 23 2.27 -24.00 -8.02
C GLN A 23 3.49 -23.06 -7.90
N ARG A 24 3.30 -21.75 -8.02
CA ARG A 24 4.37 -20.77 -7.87
C ARG A 24 4.96 -20.76 -6.45
N CYS A 25 4.10 -20.78 -5.44
CA CYS A 25 4.53 -20.86 -4.04
C CYS A 25 5.32 -22.15 -3.76
N SER A 26 4.84 -23.29 -4.27
CA SER A 26 5.53 -24.58 -4.15
C SER A 26 6.91 -24.54 -4.80
N ALA A 27 7.03 -23.95 -6.00
CA ALA A 27 8.32 -23.81 -6.69
C ALA A 27 9.34 -22.96 -5.90
N LEU A 28 8.85 -22.02 -5.09
CA LEU A 28 9.65 -21.17 -4.20
C LEU A 28 9.80 -21.73 -2.79
N SER A 29 9.25 -22.93 -2.51
CA SER A 29 9.19 -23.54 -1.18
C SER A 29 8.49 -22.64 -0.14
N VAL A 30 7.51 -21.86 -0.58
CA VAL A 30 6.68 -21.01 0.28
C VAL A 30 5.37 -21.74 0.56
N PRO A 31 5.01 -22.00 1.84
CA PRO A 31 3.71 -22.57 2.18
C PRO A 31 2.57 -21.65 1.73
N ALA A 32 1.59 -22.19 1.02
CA ALA A 32 0.42 -21.45 0.58
C ALA A 32 -0.86 -22.23 0.91
N ARG A 33 -1.89 -21.47 1.25
CA ARG A 33 -3.26 -21.98 1.41
C ARG A 33 -4.21 -21.07 0.64
N THR A 34 -4.94 -21.64 -0.28
CA THR A 34 -5.95 -20.94 -1.05
C THR A 34 -7.32 -21.12 -0.40
N VAL A 35 -8.08 -20.05 -0.29
CA VAL A 35 -9.47 -20.06 0.17
C VAL A 35 -10.31 -19.35 -0.89
N THR A 36 -11.36 -20.03 -1.35
CA THR A 36 -12.35 -19.45 -2.24
C THR A 36 -13.63 -19.19 -1.45
N ALA A 37 -14.09 -17.95 -1.47
CA ALA A 37 -15.34 -17.55 -0.85
C ALA A 37 -16.24 -16.88 -1.89
N ILE A 38 -17.53 -17.21 -1.84
CA ILE A 38 -18.56 -16.59 -2.68
C ILE A 38 -19.60 -16.03 -1.73
N ASP A 39 -19.72 -14.69 -1.70
CA ASP A 39 -20.71 -14.01 -0.89
C ASP A 39 -21.08 -12.67 -1.53
N HIS A 40 -22.10 -12.03 -1.00
CA HIS A 40 -22.40 -10.64 -1.34
C HIS A 40 -21.26 -9.73 -0.92
N SER A 41 -21.09 -8.60 -1.62
CA SER A 41 -19.90 -7.72 -1.50
C SER A 41 -19.49 -7.41 -0.06
N GLN A 42 -20.42 -7.11 0.84
CA GLN A 42 -20.12 -6.77 2.23
C GLN A 42 -19.69 -8.01 3.05
N GLY A 43 -20.34 -9.15 2.87
CA GLY A 43 -19.95 -10.41 3.52
C GLY A 43 -18.54 -10.83 3.15
N LEU A 44 -18.18 -10.68 1.87
CA LEU A 44 -16.84 -10.99 1.39
C LEU A 44 -15.77 -10.08 2.02
N ILE A 45 -16.04 -8.77 2.11
CA ILE A 45 -15.13 -7.80 2.75
C ILE A 45 -14.91 -8.18 4.21
N ASN A 46 -15.98 -8.45 4.96
CA ASN A 46 -15.90 -8.83 6.38
C ASN A 46 -15.11 -10.13 6.56
N TYR A 47 -15.38 -11.13 5.72
CA TYR A 47 -14.66 -12.40 5.74
C TYR A 47 -13.16 -12.21 5.53
N ILE A 48 -12.78 -11.42 4.51
CA ILE A 48 -11.36 -11.13 4.21
C ILE A 48 -10.74 -10.35 5.37
N ALA A 49 -11.42 -9.34 5.91
CA ALA A 49 -10.91 -8.51 6.99
C ALA A 49 -10.66 -9.33 8.27
N ASP A 50 -11.55 -10.25 8.64
CA ASP A 50 -11.39 -11.10 9.81
C ASP A 50 -10.16 -12.03 9.67
N HIS A 51 -9.97 -12.64 8.50
CA HIS A 51 -8.81 -13.51 8.24
C HIS A 51 -7.52 -12.70 8.13
N ALA A 52 -7.57 -11.52 7.52
CA ALA A 52 -6.44 -10.62 7.34
C ALA A 52 -5.79 -10.19 8.66
N ARG A 53 -6.57 -10.05 9.73
CA ARG A 53 -6.05 -9.72 11.08
C ARG A 53 -5.05 -10.72 11.63
N LEU A 54 -5.02 -11.93 11.09
CA LEU A 54 -4.09 -12.99 11.48
C LEU A 54 -2.76 -12.96 10.72
N HIS A 55 -2.59 -12.02 9.80
CA HIS A 55 -1.43 -11.92 8.92
C HIS A 55 -0.67 -10.61 9.16
N ASP A 56 0.60 -10.57 8.77
CA ASP A 56 1.46 -9.40 9.00
C ASP A 56 1.22 -8.31 7.96
N VAL A 57 0.88 -8.69 6.72
CA VAL A 57 0.65 -7.77 5.60
C VAL A 57 -0.43 -8.33 4.67
N LEU A 58 -1.19 -7.43 4.08
CA LEU A 58 -2.12 -7.72 2.99
C LEU A 58 -1.50 -7.32 1.67
N ILE A 59 -1.74 -8.08 0.61
CA ILE A 59 -1.28 -7.75 -0.73
C ILE A 59 -2.48 -7.74 -1.66
N THR A 60 -2.67 -6.67 -2.41
CA THR A 60 -3.71 -6.57 -3.44
C THR A 60 -3.15 -6.02 -4.73
N GLY A 61 -3.78 -6.36 -5.85
CA GLY A 61 -3.52 -5.71 -7.13
C GLY A 61 -4.19 -4.34 -7.25
N SER A 62 -4.07 -3.73 -8.41
CA SER A 62 -4.70 -2.44 -8.73
C SER A 62 -5.61 -2.50 -9.95
N ARG A 63 -6.20 -3.66 -10.26
CA ARG A 63 -7.11 -3.79 -11.40
C ARG A 63 -8.34 -2.91 -11.25
N ARG A 64 -8.70 -2.23 -12.33
CA ARG A 64 -9.81 -1.26 -12.36
C ARG A 64 -11.17 -1.87 -12.73
N SER A 65 -11.22 -3.14 -13.10
CA SER A 65 -12.42 -3.80 -13.63
C SER A 65 -13.03 -4.78 -12.62
N GLY A 66 -14.34 -4.65 -12.40
CA GLY A 66 -15.11 -5.57 -11.57
C GLY A 66 -16.10 -4.87 -10.63
N PRO A 67 -17.10 -5.57 -10.10
CA PRO A 67 -18.11 -5.01 -9.20
C PRO A 67 -17.56 -4.59 -7.82
N LEU A 68 -16.41 -5.15 -7.43
CA LEU A 68 -15.58 -4.65 -6.36
C LEU A 68 -14.29 -4.19 -7.03
N SER A 69 -14.17 -2.89 -7.32
CA SER A 69 -12.89 -2.36 -7.78
C SER A 69 -11.83 -2.65 -6.71
N ASP A 70 -10.62 -3.02 -7.13
CA ASP A 70 -9.52 -3.28 -6.21
C ASP A 70 -9.29 -2.09 -5.25
N ARG A 71 -9.65 -0.87 -5.69
CA ARG A 71 -9.65 0.32 -4.86
C ARG A 71 -10.62 0.22 -3.68
N ILE A 72 -11.89 -0.11 -3.92
CA ILE A 72 -12.90 -0.22 -2.83
C ILE A 72 -12.47 -1.32 -1.85
N MET A 73 -11.94 -2.42 -2.36
CA MET A 73 -11.39 -3.48 -1.53
C MET A 73 -10.22 -2.97 -0.70
N ALA A 74 -9.25 -2.30 -1.31
CA ALA A 74 -8.09 -1.74 -0.64
C ALA A 74 -8.49 -0.74 0.46
N GLU A 75 -9.45 0.14 0.18
CA GLU A 75 -9.99 1.08 1.17
C GLU A 75 -10.56 0.37 2.39
N ASN A 76 -11.45 -0.60 2.18
CA ASN A 76 -12.04 -1.35 3.27
C ASN A 76 -11.00 -2.13 4.07
N LEU A 77 -10.11 -2.84 3.41
CA LEU A 77 -9.06 -3.62 4.08
C LEU A 77 -8.13 -2.74 4.90
N LEU A 78 -7.76 -1.57 4.40
CA LEU A 78 -6.89 -0.64 5.12
C LEU A 78 -7.49 -0.18 6.45
N PHE A 79 -8.81 0.05 6.51
CA PHE A 79 -9.48 0.53 7.72
C PHE A 79 -9.92 -0.59 8.66
N GLU A 80 -10.38 -1.72 8.11
CA GLU A 80 -11.01 -2.78 8.90
C GLU A 80 -10.02 -3.76 9.52
N THR A 81 -8.78 -3.84 9.01
CA THR A 81 -7.88 -4.91 9.40
C THR A 81 -6.84 -4.52 10.45
N GLY A 82 -6.44 -3.24 10.52
CA GLY A 82 -5.31 -2.78 11.33
C GLY A 82 -3.97 -3.35 10.86
N ARG A 83 -3.90 -3.85 9.63
CA ARG A 83 -2.70 -4.40 9.01
C ARG A 83 -2.25 -3.54 7.84
N PRO A 84 -0.95 -3.45 7.59
CA PRO A 84 -0.44 -2.75 6.42
C PRO A 84 -0.90 -3.43 5.14
N LEU A 85 -1.17 -2.62 4.13
CA LEU A 85 -1.65 -3.03 2.81
C LEU A 85 -0.62 -2.69 1.75
N LEU A 86 -0.09 -3.68 1.05
CA LEU A 86 0.76 -3.51 -0.13
C LEU A 86 -0.12 -3.57 -1.38
N VAL A 87 -0.18 -2.47 -2.11
CA VAL A 87 -0.85 -2.37 -3.40
C VAL A 87 0.17 -2.51 -4.51
N VAL A 88 0.00 -3.50 -5.38
CA VAL A 88 0.91 -3.77 -6.49
C VAL A 88 0.25 -3.34 -7.79
N PRO A 89 0.86 -2.44 -8.58
CA PRO A 89 0.35 -2.02 -9.88
C PRO A 89 0.23 -3.19 -10.85
N GLU A 90 -0.77 -3.17 -11.72
CA GLU A 90 -0.94 -4.20 -12.76
C GLU A 90 0.25 -4.25 -13.73
N ALA A 91 0.88 -3.11 -14.00
CA ALA A 91 2.04 -2.99 -14.88
C ALA A 91 3.38 -3.36 -14.20
N HIS A 92 3.36 -3.78 -12.92
CA HIS A 92 4.58 -4.17 -12.23
C HIS A 92 5.15 -5.47 -12.82
N ASP A 93 6.43 -5.47 -13.18
CA ASP A 93 7.10 -6.56 -13.91
C ASP A 93 7.41 -7.82 -13.06
N GLY A 94 7.01 -7.83 -11.81
CA GLY A 94 7.08 -8.98 -10.93
C GLY A 94 8.35 -9.09 -10.07
N GLN A 95 9.29 -8.18 -10.18
CA GLN A 95 10.43 -8.13 -9.25
C GLN A 95 10.21 -7.05 -8.18
N PHE A 96 9.92 -7.48 -6.96
CA PHE A 96 9.77 -6.59 -5.81
C PHE A 96 11.05 -6.61 -4.97
N ALA A 97 11.86 -5.56 -5.07
CA ALA A 97 13.14 -5.46 -4.37
C ALA A 97 13.03 -4.76 -3.02
N ALA A 98 12.31 -3.64 -2.95
CA ALA A 98 12.13 -2.77 -1.78
C ALA A 98 13.45 -2.46 -1.05
N ARG A 99 14.53 -2.18 -1.80
CA ARG A 99 15.81 -1.77 -1.22
C ARG A 99 15.84 -0.28 -0.95
N ARG A 100 15.34 0.51 -1.90
CA ARG A 100 15.18 1.95 -1.79
C ARG A 100 13.72 2.30 -1.67
N ILE A 101 13.33 2.94 -0.58
CA ILE A 101 11.95 3.36 -0.37
C ILE A 101 11.83 4.87 -0.24
N VAL A 102 10.71 5.41 -0.71
CA VAL A 102 10.28 6.77 -0.41
C VAL A 102 9.14 6.69 0.59
N ALA A 103 9.30 7.31 1.76
CA ALA A 103 8.27 7.41 2.77
C ALA A 103 7.67 8.82 2.76
N ALA A 104 6.39 8.93 2.41
CA ALA A 104 5.65 10.18 2.49
C ALA A 104 5.56 10.64 3.96
N TRP A 105 6.15 11.79 4.26
CA TRP A 105 6.32 12.24 5.63
C TRP A 105 5.67 13.60 5.88
N ASP A 106 4.74 13.62 6.81
CA ASP A 106 4.01 14.81 7.25
C ASP A 106 3.98 14.98 8.77
N ASN A 107 4.84 14.28 9.48
CA ASN A 107 4.87 14.16 10.96
C ASN A 107 3.56 13.62 11.57
N SER A 108 2.69 12.98 10.80
CA SER A 108 1.49 12.34 11.33
C SER A 108 1.78 10.99 11.97
N ARG A 109 0.87 10.54 12.83
CA ARG A 109 0.91 9.19 13.41
C ARG A 109 0.89 8.12 12.32
N ASN A 110 0.12 8.36 11.25
CA ASN A 110 -0.05 7.41 10.16
C ASN A 110 1.22 7.30 9.31
N ALA A 111 1.93 8.42 9.06
CA ALA A 111 3.24 8.39 8.41
C ALA A 111 4.27 7.63 9.24
N ALA A 112 4.32 7.89 10.55
CA ALA A 112 5.22 7.19 11.47
C ALA A 112 4.90 5.69 11.56
N ARG A 113 3.60 5.32 11.57
CA ARG A 113 3.14 3.93 11.55
C ARG A 113 3.57 3.24 10.26
N ALA A 114 3.30 3.84 9.10
CA ALA A 114 3.64 3.27 7.81
C ALA A 114 5.14 3.02 7.65
N LEU A 115 5.98 3.99 8.05
CA LEU A 115 7.43 3.81 8.07
C LEU A 115 7.85 2.67 9.01
N GLY A 116 7.28 2.61 10.21
CA GLY A 116 7.56 1.55 11.18
C GLY A 116 7.20 0.16 10.65
N ASP A 117 6.04 0.03 10.04
CA ASP A 117 5.57 -1.23 9.41
C ASP A 117 6.47 -1.63 8.23
N ALA A 118 6.86 -0.68 7.37
CA ALA A 118 7.80 -0.96 6.27
C ALA A 118 9.14 -1.49 6.77
N LEU A 119 9.73 -0.83 7.76
CA LEU A 119 11.01 -1.23 8.35
C LEU A 119 10.94 -2.57 9.12
N ALA A 120 9.78 -2.95 9.61
CA ALA A 120 9.56 -4.23 10.28
C ALA A 120 9.35 -5.38 9.29
N LEU A 121 8.61 -5.13 8.20
CA LEU A 121 8.23 -6.14 7.22
C LEU A 121 9.32 -6.41 6.17
N LEU A 122 10.14 -5.41 5.86
CA LEU A 122 11.05 -5.42 4.72
C LEU A 122 12.52 -5.26 5.20
N PRO A 123 13.14 -6.32 5.70
CA PRO A 123 14.50 -6.26 6.24
C PRO A 123 15.57 -5.95 5.18
N GLN A 124 15.22 -6.04 3.89
CA GLN A 124 16.10 -5.72 2.77
C GLN A 124 16.20 -4.22 2.45
N ILE A 125 15.49 -3.34 3.19
CA ILE A 125 15.59 -1.89 2.99
C ILE A 125 17.01 -1.42 3.33
N GLU A 126 17.64 -0.73 2.37
CA GLU A 126 18.99 -0.19 2.47
C GLU A 126 18.99 1.35 2.51
N ASP A 127 17.97 1.98 1.91
CA ASP A 127 17.88 3.44 1.78
C ASP A 127 16.43 3.93 1.95
N VAL A 128 16.23 4.97 2.75
CA VAL A 128 14.94 5.62 3.03
C VAL A 128 15.02 7.10 2.71
N VAL A 129 14.19 7.55 1.79
CA VAL A 129 13.98 8.98 1.55
C VAL A 129 12.68 9.42 2.22
N LEU A 130 12.77 10.28 3.22
CA LEU A 130 11.62 10.91 3.87
C LEU A 130 11.17 12.09 3.02
N LEU A 131 10.06 11.93 2.30
CA LEU A 131 9.57 12.90 1.33
C LEU A 131 8.39 13.70 1.88
N THR A 132 8.55 15.01 1.94
CA THR A 132 7.46 15.96 2.20
C THR A 132 7.06 16.66 0.90
N VAL A 133 5.77 16.64 0.58
CA VAL A 133 5.21 17.36 -0.57
C VAL A 133 4.21 18.41 -0.10
N GLY A 134 4.44 19.67 -0.47
CA GLY A 134 3.54 20.78 -0.12
C GLY A 134 4.14 22.13 -0.45
N ASP A 135 3.28 23.11 -0.78
CA ASP A 135 3.74 24.43 -1.23
C ASP A 135 4.00 25.42 -0.08
N GLU A 136 3.39 25.27 1.09
CA GLU A 136 3.53 26.23 2.22
C GLU A 136 3.18 25.68 3.61
N LYS A 137 2.85 24.42 3.77
CA LYS A 137 2.57 23.92 5.11
C LYS A 137 3.87 23.78 5.90
N THR A 138 4.13 24.79 6.73
CA THR A 138 5.06 24.63 7.85
C THR A 138 4.56 23.45 8.68
N ILE A 139 5.18 22.30 8.49
CA ILE A 139 4.91 21.14 9.33
C ILE A 139 5.33 21.55 10.74
N ARG A 140 4.36 21.81 11.61
CA ARG A 140 4.64 22.12 13.01
C ARG A 140 5.16 20.86 13.68
N SER A 141 6.46 20.74 13.77
CA SER A 141 7.14 19.67 14.48
C SER A 141 8.21 20.28 15.39
N THR A 142 8.39 19.65 16.55
CA THR A 142 9.54 19.89 17.42
C THR A 142 10.72 18.98 17.06
N LEU A 143 10.52 18.05 16.10
CA LEU A 143 11.56 17.14 15.65
C LEU A 143 12.43 17.85 14.61
N ASP A 144 13.74 17.77 14.81
CA ASP A 144 14.70 18.14 13.77
C ASP A 144 14.75 17.02 12.69
N GLN A 145 14.97 17.43 11.46
CA GLN A 145 15.21 16.49 10.36
C GLN A 145 16.41 15.58 10.64
N ALA A 146 17.43 16.10 11.31
CA ALA A 146 18.60 15.34 11.74
C ALA A 146 18.22 14.19 12.69
N ASP A 147 17.27 14.41 13.61
CA ASP A 147 16.80 13.37 14.55
C ASP A 147 16.07 12.24 13.81
N LEU A 148 15.28 12.58 12.79
CA LEU A 148 14.60 11.60 11.94
C LEU A 148 15.60 10.71 11.19
N VAL A 149 16.56 11.34 10.51
CA VAL A 149 17.63 10.62 9.80
C VAL A 149 18.44 9.74 10.77
N ALA A 150 18.85 10.29 11.89
CA ALA A 150 19.60 9.56 12.92
C ALA A 150 18.82 8.36 13.48
N SER A 151 17.49 8.45 13.58
CA SER A 151 16.64 7.36 14.07
C SER A 151 16.65 6.15 13.12
N ILE A 152 16.68 6.38 11.82
CA ILE A 152 16.75 5.34 10.80
C ILE A 152 18.18 4.82 10.68
N ALA A 153 19.18 5.70 10.68
CA ALA A 153 20.58 5.35 10.58
C ALA A 153 21.05 4.41 11.72
N ARG A 154 20.46 4.52 12.93
CA ARG A 154 20.71 3.56 14.03
C ARG A 154 20.34 2.11 13.70
N ARG A 155 19.55 1.89 12.66
CA ARG A 155 19.19 0.54 12.14
C ARG A 155 20.16 0.06 11.05
N GLY A 156 21.19 0.84 10.73
CA GLY A 156 22.13 0.54 9.64
C GLY A 156 21.60 0.89 8.25
N ILE A 157 20.51 1.69 8.17
CA ILE A 157 19.85 2.04 6.91
C ILE A 157 20.23 3.48 6.57
N ALA A 158 20.61 3.74 5.30
CA ALA A 158 20.82 5.10 4.81
C ALA A 158 19.49 5.88 4.85
N ALA A 159 19.55 7.17 5.20
CA ALA A 159 18.36 8.00 5.25
C ALA A 159 18.64 9.43 4.81
N SER A 160 17.69 10.03 4.10
CA SER A 160 17.71 11.43 3.69
C SER A 160 16.32 12.05 3.79
N VAL A 161 16.26 13.37 3.76
CA VAL A 161 15.00 14.15 3.74
C VAL A 161 14.94 14.94 2.45
N GLU A 162 13.81 14.84 1.78
CA GLU A 162 13.51 15.57 0.56
C GLU A 162 12.22 16.36 0.72
N GLN A 163 12.20 17.55 0.13
CA GLN A 163 11.01 18.39 0.05
C GLN A 163 10.73 18.75 -1.40
N ARG A 164 9.47 18.61 -1.80
CA ARG A 164 9.00 18.92 -3.15
C ARG A 164 7.76 19.82 -3.10
N SER A 165 7.67 20.77 -4.03
CA SER A 165 6.48 21.59 -4.21
C SER A 165 5.43 20.85 -5.02
N LEU A 166 4.16 21.11 -4.72
CA LEU A 166 3.03 20.54 -5.47
C LEU A 166 2.98 21.02 -6.93
N ASN A 167 3.35 22.29 -7.17
CA ASN A 167 3.28 22.90 -8.50
C ASN A 167 1.92 22.70 -9.18
N GLY A 168 0.83 22.82 -8.42
CA GLY A 168 -0.55 22.66 -8.89
C GLY A 168 -1.00 21.21 -9.16
N ARG A 169 -0.15 20.20 -8.91
CA ARG A 169 -0.50 18.77 -9.04
C ARG A 169 -1.26 18.26 -7.82
N LYS A 170 -1.93 17.11 -7.96
CA LYS A 170 -2.45 16.40 -6.81
C LYS A 170 -1.31 15.81 -5.98
N ILE A 171 -1.48 15.79 -4.66
CA ILE A 171 -0.44 15.30 -3.73
C ILE A 171 0.00 13.87 -4.09
N GLY A 172 -0.94 12.96 -4.37
CA GLY A 172 -0.61 11.57 -4.70
C GLY A 172 0.13 11.42 -6.03
N GLU A 173 -0.12 12.29 -7.01
CA GLU A 173 0.65 12.33 -8.25
C GLU A 173 2.08 12.84 -7.98
N ALA A 174 2.21 13.93 -7.23
CA ALA A 174 3.52 14.49 -6.89
C ALA A 174 4.38 13.54 -6.03
N LEU A 175 3.76 12.77 -5.12
CA LEU A 175 4.45 11.74 -4.34
C LEU A 175 4.99 10.63 -5.24
N GLN A 176 4.18 10.13 -6.17
CA GLN A 176 4.60 9.06 -7.09
C GLN A 176 5.65 9.54 -8.10
N ASP A 177 5.49 10.78 -8.64
CA ASP A 177 6.50 11.36 -9.53
C ASP A 177 7.85 11.44 -8.83
N ALA A 178 7.89 11.99 -7.62
CA ALA A 178 9.12 12.09 -6.85
C ALA A 178 9.70 10.72 -6.48
N ALA A 179 8.86 9.74 -6.13
CA ALA A 179 9.33 8.38 -5.83
C ALA A 179 9.99 7.74 -7.07
N ILE A 180 9.41 7.93 -8.25
CA ILE A 180 9.98 7.42 -9.51
C ILE A 180 11.27 8.17 -9.88
N GLU A 181 11.31 9.50 -9.74
CA GLU A 181 12.51 10.31 -9.99
C GLU A 181 13.68 9.94 -9.06
N LEU A 182 13.37 9.45 -7.86
CA LEU A 182 14.33 8.99 -6.87
C LEU A 182 14.69 7.51 -7.00
N ASP A 183 14.26 6.84 -8.06
CA ASP A 183 14.47 5.41 -8.33
C ASP A 183 14.00 4.52 -7.14
N ALA A 184 12.88 4.85 -6.53
CA ALA A 184 12.34 4.08 -5.42
C ALA A 184 11.63 2.81 -5.89
N ASP A 185 11.87 1.71 -5.20
CA ASP A 185 11.18 0.43 -5.41
C ASP A 185 9.77 0.43 -4.80
N LEU A 186 9.55 1.27 -3.78
CA LEU A 186 8.33 1.29 -2.97
C LEU A 186 8.02 2.70 -2.48
N LEU A 187 6.77 3.12 -2.61
CA LEU A 187 6.22 4.26 -1.90
C LEU A 187 5.55 3.79 -0.60
N VAL A 188 5.93 4.38 0.53
CA VAL A 188 5.34 4.11 1.85
C VAL A 188 4.56 5.32 2.30
N MET A 189 3.30 5.17 2.71
CA MET A 189 2.50 6.31 3.14
C MET A 189 1.41 5.93 4.15
N GLY A 190 1.04 6.89 4.99
CA GLY A 190 -0.13 6.75 5.86
C GLY A 190 -1.44 6.77 5.08
N GLY A 191 -2.38 5.92 5.47
CA GLY A 191 -3.65 5.72 4.76
C GLY A 191 -4.70 6.80 4.95
N CYS A 192 -4.52 7.78 5.85
CA CYS A 192 -5.49 8.84 6.12
C CYS A 192 -4.85 10.22 6.11
N GLY A 193 -5.52 11.17 5.46
CA GLY A 193 -5.20 12.59 5.59
C GLY A 193 -5.84 13.22 6.84
N HIS A 194 -5.47 14.47 7.12
CA HIS A 194 -5.85 15.27 8.28
C HIS A 194 -7.33 15.69 8.34
N SER A 195 -8.30 14.81 8.21
CA SER A 195 -9.66 15.21 8.51
C SER A 195 -9.99 14.90 9.97
N ARG A 196 -10.17 15.96 10.77
CA ARG A 196 -10.66 15.89 12.17
C ARG A 196 -12.15 15.48 12.25
N LEU A 197 -12.76 15.08 11.15
CA LEU A 197 -14.15 14.65 11.08
C LEU A 197 -14.22 13.13 11.17
N ARG A 198 -15.11 12.69 12.00
CA ARG A 198 -15.39 11.33 12.49
C ARG A 198 -15.79 10.29 11.44
N ASP A 199 -15.71 10.58 10.16
CA ASP A 199 -16.09 9.65 9.11
C ASP A 199 -14.83 9.15 8.41
N PHE A 200 -14.73 7.86 8.19
CA PHE A 200 -13.68 7.08 7.52
C PHE A 200 -13.40 7.57 6.08
N LEU A 201 -12.91 8.81 5.96
CA LEU A 201 -12.60 9.40 4.66
C LEU A 201 -11.11 9.31 4.41
N LEU A 202 -10.76 8.61 3.36
CA LEU A 202 -9.41 8.62 2.78
C LEU A 202 -8.99 10.05 2.44
N GLY A 203 -7.74 10.38 2.76
CA GLY A 203 -7.15 11.64 2.34
C GLY A 203 -7.01 11.69 0.81
N GLY A 204 -7.09 12.88 0.23
CA GLY A 204 -6.95 13.07 -1.22
C GLY A 204 -5.66 12.48 -1.80
N ALA A 205 -4.59 12.42 -1.03
CA ALA A 205 -3.34 11.76 -1.41
C ALA A 205 -3.53 10.25 -1.60
N THR A 206 -4.14 9.58 -0.61
CA THR A 206 -4.38 8.12 -0.65
C THR A 206 -5.32 7.74 -1.78
N ILE A 207 -6.41 8.51 -1.96
CA ILE A 207 -7.34 8.30 -3.08
C ILE A 207 -6.60 8.41 -4.42
N SER A 208 -5.82 9.47 -4.60
CA SER A 208 -5.09 9.72 -5.84
C SER A 208 -4.09 8.59 -6.17
N VAL A 209 -3.42 8.05 -5.15
CA VAL A 209 -2.48 6.94 -5.30
C VAL A 209 -3.21 5.63 -5.61
N LEU A 210 -4.29 5.31 -4.88
CA LEU A 210 -5.07 4.08 -5.11
C LEU A 210 -5.82 4.07 -6.45
N ASP A 211 -6.20 5.25 -6.97
CA ASP A 211 -6.84 5.35 -8.28
C ASP A 211 -5.89 4.97 -9.43
N ASN A 212 -4.60 5.24 -9.30
CA ASN A 212 -3.61 4.97 -10.33
C ASN A 212 -2.21 4.75 -9.72
N PRO A 213 -1.97 3.63 -9.03
CA PRO A 213 -0.65 3.33 -8.51
C PRO A 213 0.32 3.05 -9.68
N ARG A 214 1.49 3.70 -9.67
CA ARG A 214 2.51 3.63 -10.73
C ARG A 214 3.74 2.83 -10.31
N LEU A 215 3.88 2.61 -9.02
CA LEU A 215 4.88 1.76 -8.37
C LEU A 215 4.20 1.05 -7.19
N PRO A 216 4.80 0.00 -6.61
CA PRO A 216 4.27 -0.61 -5.39
C PRO A 216 4.10 0.42 -4.27
N VAL A 217 2.98 0.32 -3.52
CA VAL A 217 2.65 1.26 -2.43
C VAL A 217 2.30 0.48 -1.18
N LEU A 218 3.00 0.76 -0.07
CA LEU A 218 2.64 0.27 1.26
C LEU A 218 1.87 1.33 2.02
N LEU A 219 0.68 0.98 2.45
CA LEU A 219 -0.24 1.84 3.20
C LEU A 219 -0.43 1.30 4.61
N SER A 220 -0.43 2.18 5.61
CA SER A 220 -0.79 1.82 6.99
C SER A 220 -1.70 2.86 7.62
N HIS A 221 -2.59 2.42 8.50
CA HIS A 221 -3.57 3.26 9.21
C HIS A 221 -3.50 3.07 10.73
#